data_b82741a392ed746978c801672d86c56d
#
_entry.id   b82741a392ed746978c801672d86c56d
#
_cell.length_a   1.000
_cell.length_b   1.000
_cell.length_c   1.000
_cell.angle_alpha   90.00
_cell.angle_beta   90.00
_cell.angle_gamma   90.00
#
_symmetry.space_group_name_H-M   'P 1'
#
loop_
_entity.id
_entity.type
_entity.pdbx_description
1 polymer ?
#
loop_
_entity_poly.entity_id
_entity_poly.type
_entity_poly.pdbx_seq_one_letter_code
_entity_poly.pdbx_strand_id
1 'polypeptide(L)'
;MPFIISRVNCPVSREQEVELKARMGKTIELVPGKSEEYLLLGFEDNCRLWLRGDDSDPIAYIEANIFGNEGHFGYDAFTAEVTMMFHEVLGIAPENVYINYTDIPDWGAGGRNFDRNRFR
;
A
#
# COMPACT_ATOMS: atom_id res chain seq x y z
N MET A 1 8.46 -7.17 -6.71
CA MET A 1 8.31 -7.49 -5.28
C MET A 1 7.92 -6.25 -4.50
N PRO A 2 6.66 -6.08 -4.22
CA PRO A 2 6.18 -4.98 -3.39
C PRO A 2 5.84 -5.44 -1.97
N PHE A 3 6.10 -4.56 -1.00
CA PHE A 3 5.54 -4.68 0.34
C PHE A 3 4.74 -3.42 0.63
N ILE A 4 3.46 -3.59 0.93
CA ILE A 4 2.57 -2.47 1.22
C ILE A 4 2.00 -2.68 2.61
N ILE A 5 2.29 -1.74 3.51
CA ILE A 5 1.74 -1.74 4.85
C ILE A 5 0.79 -0.56 5.01
N SER A 6 -0.40 -0.84 5.54
CA SER A 6 -1.45 0.14 5.75
C SER A 6 -1.70 0.31 7.24
N ARG A 7 -1.59 1.55 7.72
CA ARG A 7 -1.87 1.91 9.11
C ARG A 7 -3.10 2.81 9.12
N VAL A 8 -4.07 2.46 9.96
CA VAL A 8 -5.31 3.24 10.10
C VAL A 8 -5.60 3.45 11.58
N ASN A 9 -6.30 4.53 11.91
CA ASN A 9 -6.66 4.87 13.29
C ASN A 9 -8.04 4.36 13.70
N CYS A 10 -8.69 3.58 12.83
CA CYS A 10 -9.99 2.97 13.11
C CYS A 10 -9.85 1.44 13.15
N PRO A 11 -10.85 0.73 13.70
CA PRO A 11 -10.81 -0.73 13.68
C PRO A 11 -11.05 -1.27 12.27
N VAL A 12 -10.41 -2.39 11.96
CA VAL A 12 -10.60 -3.10 10.69
C VAL A 12 -11.06 -4.51 11.02
N SER A 13 -12.26 -4.87 10.58
CA SER A 13 -12.76 -6.23 10.79
C SER A 13 -12.04 -7.19 9.84
N ARG A 14 -12.12 -8.49 10.15
CA ARG A 14 -11.56 -9.51 9.28
C ARG A 14 -12.13 -9.43 7.86
N GLU A 15 -13.44 -9.19 7.75
CA GLU A 15 -14.11 -9.06 6.45
C GLU A 15 -13.60 -7.86 5.66
N GLN A 16 -13.41 -6.72 6.33
CA GLN A 16 -12.86 -5.53 5.70
C GLN A 16 -11.42 -5.76 5.27
N GLU A 17 -10.61 -6.41 6.10
CA GLU A 17 -9.23 -6.73 5.75
C GLU A 17 -9.16 -7.63 4.52
N VAL A 18 -10.00 -8.66 4.45
CA VAL A 18 -10.04 -9.58 3.30
C VAL A 18 -10.44 -8.83 2.03
N GLU A 19 -11.39 -7.91 2.13
CA GLU A 19 -11.79 -7.11 0.98
C GLU A 19 -10.66 -6.18 0.51
N LEU A 20 -10.00 -5.49 1.44
CA LEU A 20 -8.85 -4.64 1.12
C LEU A 20 -7.74 -5.47 0.47
N LYS A 21 -7.45 -6.63 1.02
CA LYS A 21 -6.43 -7.55 0.49
C LYS A 21 -6.77 -7.95 -0.95
N ALA A 22 -8.02 -8.32 -1.20
CA ALA A 22 -8.44 -8.76 -2.54
C ALA A 22 -8.35 -7.62 -3.56
N ARG A 23 -8.77 -6.42 -3.17
CA ARG A 23 -8.70 -5.24 -4.05
C ARG A 23 -7.25 -4.81 -4.27
N MET A 24 -6.41 -4.87 -3.25
CA MET A 24 -5.00 -4.53 -3.36
C MET A 24 -4.27 -5.48 -4.31
N GLY A 25 -4.61 -6.77 -4.27
CA GLY A 25 -4.02 -7.77 -5.15
C GLY A 25 -4.28 -7.49 -6.63
N LYS A 26 -5.44 -6.93 -6.94
CA LYS A 26 -5.75 -6.52 -8.33
C LYS A 26 -5.12 -5.19 -8.67
N THR A 27 -5.19 -4.24 -7.74
CA THR A 27 -4.72 -2.87 -7.96
C THR A 27 -3.21 -2.80 -8.17
N ILE A 28 -2.44 -3.71 -7.55
CA ILE A 28 -0.98 -3.72 -7.71
C ILE A 28 -0.56 -3.95 -9.17
N GLU A 29 -1.43 -4.51 -9.99
CA GLU A 29 -1.12 -4.73 -11.41
C GLU A 29 -1.03 -3.41 -12.20
N LEU A 30 -1.48 -2.30 -11.63
CA LEU A 30 -1.29 -0.97 -12.22
C LEU A 30 0.19 -0.56 -12.20
N VAL A 31 0.98 -1.16 -11.32
CA VAL A 31 2.42 -0.96 -11.29
C VAL A 31 3.04 -2.00 -12.24
N PRO A 32 3.75 -1.57 -13.30
CA PRO A 32 4.20 -2.51 -14.33
C PRO A 32 5.01 -3.67 -13.79
N GLY A 33 4.64 -4.88 -14.22
CA GLY A 33 5.34 -6.11 -13.85
C GLY A 33 5.06 -6.61 -12.44
N LYS A 34 4.12 -6.01 -11.72
CA LYS A 34 3.76 -6.44 -10.37
C LYS A 34 2.46 -7.24 -10.37
N SER A 35 2.34 -8.18 -9.44
CA SER A 35 1.15 -9.01 -9.30
C SER A 35 0.98 -9.43 -7.85
N GLU A 36 -0.19 -9.97 -7.54
CA GLU A 36 -0.50 -10.45 -6.19
C GLU A 36 0.43 -11.59 -5.76
N GLU A 37 0.96 -12.36 -6.71
CA GLU A 37 1.86 -13.49 -6.41
C GLU A 37 3.05 -13.11 -5.54
N TYR A 38 3.59 -11.90 -5.71
CA TYR A 38 4.76 -11.45 -4.96
C TYR A 38 4.44 -10.29 -4.03
N LEU A 39 3.16 -9.99 -3.84
CA LEU A 39 2.72 -8.88 -3.01
C LEU A 39 2.65 -9.30 -1.55
N LEU A 40 3.44 -8.63 -0.71
CA LEU A 40 3.35 -8.78 0.74
C LEU A 40 2.53 -7.60 1.26
N LEU A 41 1.49 -7.92 2.03
CA LEU A 41 0.61 -6.91 2.62
C LEU A 41 0.65 -6.99 4.13
N GLY A 42 0.63 -5.83 4.77
CA GLY A 42 0.47 -5.72 6.21
C GLY A 42 -0.63 -4.72 6.54
N PHE A 43 -1.36 -4.97 7.63
CA PHE A 43 -2.41 -4.08 8.12
C PHE A 43 -2.22 -3.88 9.61
N GLU A 44 -2.22 -2.62 10.03
CA GLU A 44 -2.21 -2.25 11.45
C GLU A 44 -3.39 -1.31 11.68
N ASP A 45 -4.34 -1.74 12.48
CA ASP A 45 -5.51 -0.93 12.82
C ASP A 45 -5.37 -0.31 14.22
N ASN A 46 -6.30 0.59 14.55
CA ASN A 46 -6.32 1.27 15.85
C ASN A 46 -5.01 1.99 16.17
N CYS A 47 -4.33 2.50 15.16
CA CYS A 47 -3.12 3.30 15.34
C CYS A 47 -3.47 4.69 15.84
N ARG A 48 -2.52 5.33 16.50
CA ARG A 48 -2.67 6.72 16.95
C ARG A 48 -2.13 7.62 15.86
N LEU A 49 -3.03 8.18 15.04
CA LEU A 49 -2.68 9.05 13.93
C LEU A 49 -3.39 10.39 14.08
N TRP A 50 -2.64 11.46 13.83
CA TRP A 50 -3.13 12.83 13.84
C TRP A 50 -2.90 13.43 12.47
N LEU A 51 -3.92 14.06 11.93
CA LEU A 51 -3.82 14.74 10.64
C LEU A 51 -4.40 16.14 10.79
N ARG A 52 -3.66 17.14 10.37
CA ARG A 52 -4.04 18.54 10.53
C ARG A 52 -4.39 18.89 11.98
N GLY A 53 -3.67 18.25 12.93
CA GLY A 53 -3.87 18.49 14.35
C GLY A 53 -5.11 17.83 14.96
N ASP A 54 -5.73 16.88 14.26
CA ASP A 54 -6.99 16.25 14.67
C ASP A 54 -6.91 14.74 14.51
N ASP A 55 -7.42 14.01 15.49
CA ASP A 55 -7.49 12.55 15.48
C ASP A 55 -8.93 12.01 15.48
N SER A 56 -9.92 12.90 15.35
CA SER A 56 -11.32 12.51 15.47
C SER A 56 -11.87 11.77 14.24
N ASP A 57 -11.33 12.05 13.06
CA ASP A 57 -11.76 11.41 11.83
C ASP A 57 -10.89 10.21 11.46
N PRO A 58 -11.42 9.24 10.70
CA PRO A 58 -10.60 8.14 10.20
C PRO A 58 -9.48 8.63 9.28
N ILE A 59 -8.30 8.04 9.46
CA ILE A 59 -7.07 8.40 8.73
C ILE A 59 -6.39 7.11 8.29
N ALA A 60 -5.83 7.10 7.09
CA ALA A 60 -4.99 6.00 6.61
C ALA A 60 -3.65 6.53 6.17
N TYR A 61 -2.59 5.82 6.56
CA TYR A 61 -1.23 6.04 6.08
C TYR A 61 -0.70 4.74 5.50
N ILE A 62 -0.40 4.74 4.22
CA ILE A 62 0.04 3.56 3.49
C ILE A 62 1.49 3.78 3.01
N GLU A 63 2.34 2.80 3.28
CA GLU A 63 3.72 2.81 2.79
C GLU A 63 3.88 1.72 1.74
N ALA A 64 4.32 2.10 0.54
CA ALA A 64 4.56 1.17 -0.54
C ALA A 64 6.05 1.09 -0.83
N ASN A 65 6.66 -0.05 -0.49
CA ASN A 65 8.06 -0.33 -0.76
C ASN A 65 8.11 -1.22 -1.98
N ILE A 66 8.70 -0.74 -3.08
CA ILE A 66 8.61 -1.42 -4.37
C ILE A 66 10.00 -1.58 -4.97
N PHE A 67 10.32 -2.85 -5.28
CA PHE A 67 11.54 -3.19 -5.99
C PHE A 67 11.26 -3.20 -7.49
N GLY A 68 12.10 -2.49 -8.27
CA GLY A 68 12.07 -2.58 -9.71
C GLY A 68 11.07 -1.67 -10.41
N ASN A 69 10.83 -0.47 -9.87
CA ASN A 69 10.02 0.55 -10.55
C ASN A 69 10.62 1.94 -10.34
N GLU A 70 11.88 2.10 -10.77
CA GLU A 70 12.60 3.37 -10.64
C GLU A 70 11.91 4.52 -11.36
N GLY A 71 11.17 4.24 -12.44
CA GLY A 71 10.47 5.25 -13.21
C GLY A 71 9.16 5.72 -12.61
N HIS A 72 8.73 5.13 -11.49
CA HIS A 72 7.50 5.45 -10.77
C HIS A 72 6.24 5.29 -11.63
N PHE A 73 6.29 4.40 -12.61
CA PHE A 73 5.15 4.15 -13.49
C PHE A 73 3.97 3.55 -12.73
N GLY A 74 2.78 4.04 -13.02
CA GLY A 74 1.54 3.54 -12.44
C GLY A 74 1.22 4.06 -11.04
N TYR A 75 2.08 4.82 -10.40
CA TYR A 75 1.86 5.27 -9.03
C TYR A 75 0.68 6.23 -8.91
N ASP A 76 0.45 7.06 -9.92
CA ASP A 76 -0.68 7.98 -9.90
C ASP A 76 -2.01 7.20 -9.91
N ALA A 77 -2.15 6.27 -10.85
CA ALA A 77 -3.34 5.41 -10.92
C ALA A 77 -3.48 4.52 -9.68
N PHE A 78 -2.38 3.98 -9.20
CA PHE A 78 -2.38 3.14 -7.99
C PHE A 78 -2.85 3.94 -6.77
N THR A 79 -2.34 5.16 -6.61
CA THR A 79 -2.75 6.06 -5.52
C THR A 79 -4.24 6.33 -5.56
N ALA A 80 -4.79 6.59 -6.74
CA ALA A 80 -6.22 6.86 -6.90
C ALA A 80 -7.06 5.66 -6.49
N GLU A 81 -6.68 4.45 -6.93
CA GLU A 81 -7.42 3.23 -6.61
C GLU A 81 -7.31 2.85 -5.14
N VAL A 82 -6.14 3.00 -4.54
CA VAL A 82 -5.95 2.73 -3.10
C VAL A 82 -6.79 3.70 -2.27
N THR A 83 -6.80 4.97 -2.65
CA THR A 83 -7.62 5.98 -1.96
C THR A 83 -9.10 5.60 -1.99
N MET A 84 -9.60 5.19 -3.16
CA MET A 84 -11.01 4.79 -3.29
C MET A 84 -11.34 3.53 -2.50
N MET A 85 -10.42 2.57 -2.47
CA MET A 85 -10.64 1.34 -1.72
C MET A 85 -10.77 1.61 -0.21
N PHE A 86 -9.91 2.45 0.35
CA PHE A 86 -9.98 2.80 1.77
C PHE A 86 -11.20 3.67 2.08
N HIS A 87 -11.62 4.51 1.14
CA HIS A 87 -12.85 5.28 1.27
C HIS A 87 -14.09 4.36 1.29
N GLU A 88 -14.18 3.46 0.33
CA GLU A 88 -15.36 2.61 0.19
C GLU A 88 -15.47 1.54 1.28
N VAL A 89 -14.35 0.95 1.68
CA VAL A 89 -14.36 -0.16 2.65
C VAL A 89 -14.39 0.35 4.09
N LEU A 90 -13.62 1.38 4.40
CA LEU A 90 -13.47 1.87 5.78
C LEU A 90 -14.14 3.22 6.05
N GLY A 91 -14.70 3.86 5.04
CA GLY A 91 -15.33 5.16 5.21
C GLY A 91 -14.35 6.30 5.46
N ILE A 92 -13.10 6.15 5.05
CA ILE A 92 -12.10 7.19 5.22
C ILE A 92 -12.25 8.21 4.09
N ALA A 93 -12.33 9.49 4.44
CA ALA A 93 -12.40 10.55 3.43
C ALA A 93 -11.14 10.52 2.56
N PRO A 94 -11.26 10.71 1.22
CA PRO A 94 -10.10 10.66 0.34
C PRO A 94 -8.95 11.57 0.76
N GLU A 95 -9.24 12.77 1.25
CA GLU A 95 -8.22 13.71 1.73
C GLU A 95 -7.50 13.25 3.00
N ASN A 96 -7.98 12.20 3.65
CA ASN A 96 -7.40 11.61 4.84
C ASN A 96 -6.64 10.31 4.53
N VAL A 97 -6.47 9.98 3.27
CA VAL A 97 -5.68 8.82 2.84
C VAL A 97 -4.36 9.32 2.28
N TYR A 98 -3.28 8.98 2.97
CA TYR A 98 -1.92 9.33 2.55
C TYR A 98 -1.19 8.05 2.14
N ILE A 99 -0.43 8.13 1.07
CA ILE A 99 0.42 7.03 0.61
C ILE A 99 1.77 7.60 0.19
N ASN A 100 2.84 6.89 0.55
CA ASN A 100 4.15 7.23 0.02
C ASN A 100 4.78 6.01 -0.62
N TYR A 101 5.83 6.24 -1.40
CA TYR A 101 6.52 5.21 -2.16
C TYR A 101 8.01 5.27 -1.90
N THR A 102 8.61 4.10 -1.70
CA THR A 102 10.05 3.98 -1.61
C THR A 102 10.52 3.00 -2.67
N ASP A 103 11.44 3.46 -3.50
CA ASP A 103 12.09 2.60 -4.48
C ASP A 103 13.19 1.81 -3.77
N ILE A 104 13.09 0.49 -3.84
CA ILE A 104 13.98 -0.42 -3.12
C ILE A 104 15.05 -0.93 -4.10
N PRO A 105 16.33 -0.62 -3.86
CA PRO A 105 17.41 -1.06 -4.77
C PRO A 105 17.83 -2.52 -4.59
N ASP A 106 17.66 -3.06 -3.38
CA ASP A 106 18.01 -4.43 -3.07
C ASP A 106 16.86 -5.10 -2.32
N TRP A 107 16.53 -6.32 -2.73
CA TRP A 107 15.43 -7.07 -2.12
C TRP A 107 15.86 -8.50 -1.85
N GLY A 108 15.81 -8.91 -0.59
CA GLY A 108 16.11 -10.28 -0.20
C GLY A 108 14.83 -11.09 -0.12
N ALA A 109 14.80 -12.21 -0.84
CA ALA A 109 13.65 -13.11 -0.82
C ALA A 109 14.11 -14.53 -1.12
N GLY A 110 13.58 -15.51 -0.38
CA GLY A 110 13.91 -16.91 -0.59
C GLY A 110 15.39 -17.22 -0.41
N GLY A 111 16.07 -16.45 0.44
CA GLY A 111 17.49 -16.64 0.69
C GLY A 111 18.42 -16.03 -0.35
N ARG A 112 17.89 -15.24 -1.28
CA ARG A 112 18.66 -14.61 -2.36
C ARG A 112 18.45 -13.12 -2.36
N ASN A 113 19.47 -12.37 -2.75
CA ASN A 113 19.37 -10.94 -2.90
C ASN A 113 19.13 -10.59 -4.37
N PHE A 114 18.15 -9.73 -4.62
CA PHE A 114 17.86 -9.19 -5.94
C PHE A 114 18.34 -7.74 -5.97
N ASP A 115 19.30 -7.48 -6.85
CA ASP A 115 19.89 -6.17 -7.06
C ASP A 115 19.29 -5.59 -8.35
N ARG A 116 18.69 -4.40 -8.26
CA ARG A 116 18.05 -3.78 -9.44
C ARG A 116 19.01 -3.58 -10.61
N ASN A 117 20.29 -3.41 -10.36
CA ASN A 117 21.28 -3.23 -11.40
C ASN A 117 21.51 -4.50 -12.22
N ARG A 118 21.17 -5.66 -11.67
CA ARG A 118 21.29 -6.97 -12.35
C ARG A 118 20.03 -7.34 -13.11
N PHE A 119 18.90 -6.69 -12.82
CA PHE A 119 17.59 -7.04 -13.38
C PHE A 119 16.96 -5.89 -14.18
N ARG A 120 17.79 -4.97 -14.65
CA ARG A 120 17.33 -3.90 -15.53
C ARG A 120 17.11 -4.42 -16.94
#